data_c35309456afb3266ccb242f62d158432
#
_entry.id   c35309456afb3266ccb242f62d158432
#
_cell.length_a   1.000
_cell.length_b   1.000
_cell.length_c   1.000
_cell.angle_alpha   90.00
_cell.angle_beta   90.00
_cell.angle_gamma   90.00
#
_symmetry.space_group_name_H-M   'P 1'
#
loop_
_entity.id
_entity.type
_entity.pdbx_description
1 polymer ?
#
loop_
_entity_poly.entity_id
_entity_poly.type
_entity_poly.pdbx_seq_one_letter_code
_entity_poly.pdbx_strand_id
1 'polypeptide(L)'
;MAATTDAKVADALPAAASTSSVREKAADAAAATLTALLPRLAANDTMPLLDRSAMFAGDLSRLLANYDLTQTGVLAQQQSGGKIQTVLQRALTLLGTPYRWGGTSPDSGFDCSGLVGYVFRTALGIELPRVSRDMATKADAELIKDRSELQQGDLVFFGRKGRVNHVGIYVGEGRFLHSPSTGKDVRVDSLLTGYWSNKFLQARRVAM
;
A
#
# COMPACT_ATOMS: atom_id res chain seq x y z
N MET A 1 -0.73 23.70 58.52
CA MET A 1 -2.03 24.19 58.06
C MET A 1 -2.05 23.91 56.57
N ALA A 2 -2.67 22.81 56.20
CA ALA A 2 -4.02 22.68 55.59
C ALA A 2 -3.99 23.18 54.15
N ALA A 3 -4.46 22.55 53.11
CA ALA A 3 -5.31 21.39 52.86
C ALA A 3 -5.18 20.98 51.40
N THR A 4 -5.16 19.69 51.15
CA THR A 4 -5.93 18.87 50.21
C THR A 4 -6.78 19.58 49.16
N THR A 5 -6.65 19.17 47.89
CA THR A 5 -7.78 18.61 47.16
C THR A 5 -7.36 17.73 45.99
N ASP A 6 -7.79 16.49 46.08
CA ASP A 6 -7.95 15.50 45.00
C ASP A 6 -8.77 16.03 43.81
N ALA A 7 -8.35 15.69 42.59
CA ALA A 7 -9.26 15.56 41.50
C ALA A 7 -8.82 14.41 40.60
N LYS A 8 -9.42 13.27 40.88
CA LYS A 8 -9.56 12.07 40.07
C LYS A 8 -10.25 12.45 38.75
N VAL A 9 -9.57 12.34 37.64
CA VAL A 9 -10.21 12.30 36.32
C VAL A 9 -10.10 10.88 35.78
N ALA A 10 -11.27 10.28 35.69
CA ALA A 10 -11.50 8.93 35.22
C ALA A 10 -11.26 8.83 33.72
N ASP A 11 -10.60 7.75 33.41
CA ASP A 11 -10.49 7.01 32.17
C ASP A 11 -11.82 6.92 31.41
N ALA A 12 -11.81 7.27 30.13
CA ALA A 12 -12.85 6.90 29.18
C ALA A 12 -12.19 6.55 27.84
N LEU A 13 -11.89 5.28 27.66
CA LEU A 13 -11.64 4.64 26.36
C LEU A 13 -12.90 4.77 25.48
N PRO A 14 -12.80 5.22 24.24
CA PRO A 14 -13.90 5.06 23.31
C PRO A 14 -13.92 3.64 22.75
N ALA A 15 -15.04 2.97 23.06
CA ALA A 15 -15.37 1.63 22.62
C ALA A 15 -15.44 1.48 21.09
N ALA A 16 -15.09 0.29 20.63
CA ALA A 16 -15.24 -0.24 19.29
C ALA A 16 -16.61 0.05 18.66
N ALA A 17 -16.63 0.85 17.61
CA ALA A 17 -17.80 1.10 16.78
C ALA A 17 -17.39 1.25 15.31
N SER A 18 -16.99 0.17 14.65
CA SER A 18 -16.82 0.19 13.19
C SER A 18 -16.98 -1.18 12.48
N THR A 19 -17.27 -2.25 13.20
CA THR A 19 -17.52 -3.56 12.56
C THR A 19 -18.97 -3.85 12.24
N SER A 20 -19.93 -3.12 12.83
CA SER A 20 -21.36 -3.29 12.58
C SER A 20 -21.81 -2.69 11.24
N SER A 21 -21.28 -1.53 10.84
CA SER A 21 -21.73 -0.83 9.64
C SER A 21 -21.38 -1.52 8.31
N VAL A 22 -20.27 -2.26 8.29
CA VAL A 22 -19.83 -3.02 7.08
C VAL A 22 -20.70 -4.28 6.91
N ARG A 23 -21.06 -4.91 8.02
CA ARG A 23 -21.91 -6.10 8.02
C ARG A 23 -23.37 -5.76 7.64
N GLU A 24 -23.85 -4.61 8.05
CA GLU A 24 -25.18 -4.10 7.73
C GLU A 24 -25.31 -3.70 6.25
N LYS A 25 -24.30 -3.04 5.69
CA LYS A 25 -24.24 -2.70 4.25
C LYS A 25 -24.12 -3.93 3.35
N ALA A 26 -23.43 -4.97 3.80
CA ALA A 26 -23.34 -6.25 3.06
C ALA A 26 -24.67 -7.02 3.11
N ALA A 27 -25.41 -6.97 4.20
CA ALA A 27 -26.73 -7.57 4.31
C ALA A 27 -27.76 -6.85 3.44
N ASP A 28 -27.72 -5.51 3.39
CA ASP A 28 -28.60 -4.69 2.53
C ASP A 28 -28.33 -4.92 1.04
N ALA A 29 -27.08 -5.06 0.62
CA ALA A 29 -26.73 -5.36 -0.76
C ALA A 29 -27.19 -6.77 -1.18
N ALA A 30 -27.11 -7.75 -0.28
CA ALA A 30 -27.63 -9.10 -0.51
C ALA A 30 -29.16 -9.15 -0.60
N ALA A 31 -29.85 -8.38 0.24
CA ALA A 31 -31.30 -8.27 0.22
C ALA A 31 -31.81 -7.56 -1.05
N ALA A 32 -31.14 -6.52 -1.50
CA ALA A 32 -31.48 -5.80 -2.73
C ALA A 32 -31.34 -6.68 -3.99
N THR A 33 -30.31 -7.54 -4.04
CA THR A 33 -30.12 -8.50 -5.15
C THR A 33 -31.16 -9.62 -5.15
N LEU A 34 -31.56 -10.12 -3.98
CA LEU A 34 -32.65 -11.11 -3.88
C LEU A 34 -33.99 -10.52 -4.32
N THR A 35 -34.30 -9.28 -3.92
CA THR A 35 -35.55 -8.60 -4.27
C THR A 35 -35.66 -8.29 -5.76
N ALA A 36 -34.52 -8.03 -6.44
CA ALA A 36 -34.47 -7.80 -7.88
C ALA A 36 -34.63 -9.09 -8.72
N LEU A 37 -34.32 -10.26 -8.14
CA LEU A 37 -34.45 -11.58 -8.80
C LEU A 37 -35.86 -12.18 -8.69
N LEU A 38 -36.62 -11.86 -7.64
CA LEU A 38 -37.96 -12.39 -7.40
C LEU A 38 -38.97 -12.13 -8.53
N PRO A 39 -39.03 -10.94 -9.18
CA PRO A 39 -39.96 -10.70 -10.27
C PRO A 39 -39.66 -11.49 -11.56
N ARG A 40 -38.38 -11.82 -11.78
CA ARG A 40 -37.95 -12.61 -12.95
C ARG A 40 -38.26 -14.10 -12.80
N LEU A 41 -38.35 -14.59 -11.57
CA LEU A 41 -38.73 -15.96 -11.25
C LEU A 41 -40.23 -16.20 -11.43
N ALA A 42 -41.05 -15.17 -11.28
CA ALA A 42 -42.50 -15.27 -11.39
C ALA A 42 -43.05 -15.14 -12.84
N ALA A 43 -42.22 -14.69 -13.80
CA ALA A 43 -42.69 -14.33 -15.14
C ALA A 43 -42.59 -15.48 -16.19
N ASN A 44 -42.05 -16.64 -15.85
CA ASN A 44 -41.80 -17.73 -16.81
C ASN A 44 -42.57 -19.04 -16.48
N ASP A 45 -43.88 -18.99 -16.63
CA ASP A 45 -44.76 -20.17 -16.37
C ASP A 45 -44.91 -21.14 -17.55
N THR A 46 -44.12 -21.00 -18.61
CA THR A 46 -44.33 -21.78 -19.87
C THR A 46 -43.18 -22.66 -20.31
N MET A 47 -42.14 -22.92 -19.47
CA MET A 47 -41.02 -23.81 -19.83
C MET A 47 -41.03 -25.14 -19.06
N PRO A 48 -40.62 -26.27 -19.72
CA PRO A 48 -40.55 -27.61 -19.08
C PRO A 48 -39.53 -27.61 -17.92
N LEU A 49 -39.89 -28.32 -16.85
CA LEU A 49 -39.15 -28.37 -15.57
C LEU A 49 -37.65 -28.80 -15.68
N LEU A 50 -37.26 -29.53 -16.72
CA LEU A 50 -35.90 -30.02 -16.92
C LEU A 50 -34.93 -28.95 -17.45
N ASP A 51 -35.46 -27.95 -18.17
CA ASP A 51 -34.64 -26.88 -18.75
C ASP A 51 -34.35 -25.74 -17.75
N ARG A 52 -35.22 -25.58 -16.75
CA ARG A 52 -35.08 -24.59 -15.67
C ARG A 52 -33.88 -24.86 -14.77
N SER A 53 -33.58 -26.13 -14.48
CA SER A 53 -32.47 -26.50 -13.60
C SER A 53 -31.09 -26.21 -14.21
N ALA A 54 -30.95 -26.34 -15.52
CA ALA A 54 -29.69 -26.07 -16.22
C ALA A 54 -29.39 -24.55 -16.33
N MET A 55 -30.42 -23.74 -16.53
CA MET A 55 -30.25 -22.27 -16.56
C MET A 55 -29.86 -21.68 -15.18
N PHE A 56 -30.52 -22.14 -14.11
CA PHE A 56 -30.18 -21.68 -12.76
C PHE A 56 -28.79 -22.14 -12.32
N ALA A 57 -28.33 -23.33 -12.70
CA ALA A 57 -27.00 -23.80 -12.36
C ALA A 57 -25.90 -22.97 -13.05
N GLY A 58 -26.11 -22.55 -14.31
CA GLY A 58 -25.18 -21.70 -15.05
C GLY A 58 -25.07 -20.28 -14.48
N ASP A 59 -26.22 -19.68 -14.15
CA ASP A 59 -26.23 -18.32 -13.58
C ASP A 59 -25.69 -18.28 -12.16
N LEU A 60 -26.00 -19.29 -11.34
CA LEU A 60 -25.46 -19.37 -9.98
C LEU A 60 -23.92 -19.58 -10.00
N SER A 61 -23.43 -20.43 -10.90
CA SER A 61 -21.98 -20.66 -11.08
C SER A 61 -21.26 -19.37 -11.54
N ARG A 62 -21.87 -18.58 -12.43
CA ARG A 62 -21.35 -17.28 -12.85
C ARG A 62 -21.37 -16.25 -11.72
N LEU A 63 -22.44 -16.22 -10.93
CA LEU A 63 -22.53 -15.31 -9.78
C LEU A 63 -21.51 -15.67 -8.70
N LEU A 64 -21.31 -16.96 -8.42
CA LEU A 64 -20.30 -17.43 -7.47
C LEU A 64 -18.87 -17.14 -7.96
N ALA A 65 -18.59 -17.35 -9.25
CA ALA A 65 -17.29 -17.03 -9.83
C ALA A 65 -16.99 -15.53 -9.78
N ASN A 66 -17.96 -14.66 -10.07
CA ASN A 66 -17.82 -13.23 -9.96
C ASN A 66 -17.67 -12.74 -8.49
N TYR A 67 -18.38 -13.39 -7.57
CA TYR A 67 -18.26 -13.10 -6.13
C TYR A 67 -16.88 -13.48 -5.61
N ASP A 68 -16.35 -14.61 -6.00
CA ASP A 68 -15.03 -15.09 -5.59
C ASP A 68 -13.90 -14.18 -6.16
N LEU A 69 -14.01 -13.76 -7.43
CA LEU A 69 -13.08 -12.82 -8.06
C LEU A 69 -13.10 -11.43 -7.39
N THR A 70 -14.28 -10.92 -6.99
CA THR A 70 -14.38 -9.63 -6.28
C THR A 70 -13.84 -9.72 -4.85
N GLN A 71 -14.12 -10.80 -4.13
CA GLN A 71 -13.58 -11.05 -2.79
C GLN A 71 -12.05 -11.19 -2.82
N THR A 72 -11.51 -11.95 -3.78
CA THR A 72 -10.06 -12.12 -3.93
C THR A 72 -9.37 -10.80 -4.28
N GLY A 73 -9.99 -9.97 -5.13
CA GLY A 73 -9.48 -8.64 -5.46
C GLY A 73 -9.47 -7.69 -4.26
N VAL A 74 -10.54 -7.65 -3.48
CA VAL A 74 -10.63 -6.81 -2.27
C VAL A 74 -9.64 -7.26 -1.20
N LEU A 75 -9.49 -8.57 -0.98
CA LEU A 75 -8.53 -9.12 -0.01
C LEU A 75 -7.08 -8.86 -0.44
N ALA A 76 -6.77 -9.01 -1.73
CA ALA A 76 -5.44 -8.70 -2.26
C ALA A 76 -5.11 -7.21 -2.12
N GLN A 77 -6.07 -6.33 -2.34
CA GLN A 77 -5.90 -4.88 -2.20
C GLN A 77 -5.76 -4.45 -0.74
N GLN A 78 -6.47 -5.09 0.19
CA GLN A 78 -6.29 -4.89 1.63
C GLN A 78 -4.94 -5.40 2.13
N GLN A 79 -4.47 -6.55 1.64
CA GLN A 79 -3.17 -7.10 2.01
C GLN A 79 -2.00 -6.24 1.48
N SER A 80 -2.07 -5.77 0.24
CA SER A 80 -1.06 -4.85 -0.31
C SER A 80 -1.06 -3.51 0.41
N GLY A 81 -2.22 -2.95 0.75
CA GLY A 81 -2.34 -1.74 1.57
C GLY A 81 -1.67 -1.88 2.93
N GLY A 82 -1.85 -3.01 3.61
CA GLY A 82 -1.20 -3.32 4.89
C GLY A 82 0.32 -3.40 4.78
N LYS A 83 0.83 -4.03 3.73
CA LYS A 83 2.28 -4.14 3.48
C LYS A 83 2.92 -2.78 3.15
N ILE A 84 2.26 -1.97 2.33
CA ILE A 84 2.69 -0.60 2.04
C ILE A 84 2.78 0.22 3.34
N GLN A 85 1.75 0.14 4.18
CA GLN A 85 1.73 0.83 5.46
C GLN A 85 2.89 0.40 6.37
N THR A 86 3.22 -0.90 6.41
CA THR A 86 4.36 -1.42 7.18
C THR A 86 5.69 -0.86 6.66
N VAL A 87 5.87 -0.80 5.33
CA VAL A 87 7.06 -0.18 4.70
C VAL A 87 7.18 1.29 5.10
N LEU A 88 6.09 2.07 4.99
CA LEU A 88 6.11 3.49 5.32
C LEU A 88 6.38 3.74 6.80
N GLN A 89 5.73 3.00 7.69
CA GLN A 89 5.98 3.09 9.14
C GLN A 89 7.44 2.79 9.45
N ARG A 90 7.99 1.70 8.88
CA ARG A 90 9.40 1.36 9.07
C ARG A 90 10.34 2.47 8.55
N ALA A 91 10.07 3.00 7.37
CA ALA A 91 10.86 4.08 6.79
C ALA A 91 10.85 5.35 7.67
N LEU A 92 9.69 5.74 8.18
CA LEU A 92 9.53 6.94 9.01
C LEU A 92 10.25 6.83 10.35
N THR A 93 10.39 5.63 10.95
CA THR A 93 11.18 5.45 12.19
C THR A 93 12.67 5.71 12.01
N LEU A 94 13.16 5.81 10.77
CA LEU A 94 14.57 6.04 10.45
C LEU A 94 14.90 7.49 10.14
N LEU A 95 13.92 8.40 10.21
CA LEU A 95 14.16 9.84 10.04
C LEU A 95 15.22 10.34 11.02
N GLY A 96 16.11 11.21 10.55
CA GLY A 96 17.21 11.74 11.35
C GLY A 96 18.44 10.82 11.46
N THR A 97 18.39 9.57 10.91
CA THR A 97 19.58 8.72 10.88
C THR A 97 20.63 9.31 9.95
N PRO A 98 21.90 9.45 10.38
CA PRO A 98 22.95 10.06 9.57
C PRO A 98 23.23 9.31 8.26
N TYR A 99 23.54 10.05 7.22
CA TYR A 99 24.08 9.47 6.00
C TYR A 99 25.48 8.89 6.25
N ARG A 100 25.68 7.66 5.79
CA ARG A 100 27.00 7.01 5.76
C ARG A 100 27.18 6.28 4.44
N TRP A 101 28.23 6.59 3.71
CA TRP A 101 28.55 5.86 2.48
C TRP A 101 28.73 4.36 2.77
N GLY A 102 28.01 3.51 2.04
CA GLY A 102 28.01 2.06 2.26
C GLY A 102 27.21 1.61 3.49
N GLY A 103 26.60 2.53 4.25
CA GLY A 103 25.83 2.23 5.46
C GLY A 103 24.54 1.48 5.15
N THR A 104 24.18 0.52 6.04
CA THR A 104 23.03 -0.37 5.86
C THR A 104 22.24 -0.63 7.15
N SER A 105 22.54 0.10 8.23
CA SER A 105 21.90 -0.08 9.52
C SER A 105 21.67 1.26 10.23
N PRO A 106 20.69 1.34 11.17
CA PRO A 106 20.48 2.54 11.96
C PRO A 106 21.72 2.95 12.79
N ASP A 107 22.47 1.98 13.29
CA ASP A 107 23.62 2.21 14.17
C ASP A 107 24.81 2.76 13.39
N SER A 108 25.02 2.30 12.16
CA SER A 108 26.13 2.73 11.30
C SER A 108 25.78 3.92 10.39
N GLY A 109 24.51 4.28 10.27
CA GLY A 109 23.98 5.19 9.27
C GLY A 109 23.65 4.49 7.95
N PHE A 110 23.07 5.22 7.01
CA PHE A 110 22.58 4.70 5.72
C PHE A 110 23.16 5.48 4.53
N ASP A 111 23.49 4.78 3.44
CA ASP A 111 23.41 5.39 2.12
C ASP A 111 21.99 5.24 1.52
N CYS A 112 21.75 5.79 0.34
CA CYS A 112 20.42 5.82 -0.26
C CYS A 112 19.82 4.42 -0.49
N SER A 113 20.58 3.51 -1.07
CA SER A 113 20.15 2.13 -1.36
C SER A 113 20.21 1.22 -0.12
N GLY A 114 21.10 1.48 0.82
CA GLY A 114 21.16 0.78 2.10
C GLY A 114 19.93 1.05 2.95
N LEU A 115 19.45 2.30 2.98
CA LEU A 115 18.17 2.65 3.62
C LEU A 115 17.01 1.88 3.02
N VAL A 116 16.86 1.93 1.70
CA VAL A 116 15.77 1.26 0.98
C VAL A 116 15.81 -0.25 1.20
N GLY A 117 16.98 -0.88 1.04
CA GLY A 117 17.15 -2.32 1.28
C GLY A 117 16.83 -2.72 2.71
N TYR A 118 17.27 -1.94 3.69
CA TYR A 118 16.97 -2.16 5.11
C TYR A 118 15.47 -2.10 5.40
N VAL A 119 14.78 -1.08 4.88
CA VAL A 119 13.33 -0.92 5.08
C VAL A 119 12.57 -2.13 4.53
N PHE A 120 12.78 -2.50 3.26
CA PHE A 120 12.06 -3.61 2.64
C PHE A 120 12.36 -4.95 3.28
N ARG A 121 13.62 -5.22 3.63
CA ARG A 121 14.01 -6.43 4.34
C ARG A 121 13.37 -6.54 5.72
N THR A 122 13.41 -5.46 6.52
CA THR A 122 12.91 -5.51 7.90
C THR A 122 11.39 -5.36 8.01
N ALA A 123 10.75 -4.74 7.03
CA ALA A 123 9.29 -4.59 6.98
C ALA A 123 8.60 -5.82 6.39
N LEU A 124 9.16 -6.39 5.33
CA LEU A 124 8.47 -7.41 4.51
C LEU A 124 9.32 -8.68 4.23
N GLY A 125 10.57 -8.74 4.68
CA GLY A 125 11.49 -9.83 4.31
C GLY A 125 11.93 -9.81 2.84
N ILE A 126 11.74 -8.69 2.12
CA ILE A 126 12.08 -8.58 0.71
C ILE A 126 13.54 -8.11 0.57
N GLU A 127 14.37 -8.94 -0.08
CA GLU A 127 15.74 -8.56 -0.41
C GLU A 127 15.78 -7.79 -1.73
N LEU A 128 16.38 -6.61 -1.68
CA LEU A 128 16.61 -5.76 -2.85
C LEU A 128 18.10 -5.73 -3.20
N PRO A 129 18.46 -5.49 -4.48
CA PRO A 129 19.85 -5.31 -4.87
C PRO A 129 20.57 -4.24 -4.04
N ARG A 130 21.86 -4.42 -3.77
CA ARG A 130 22.59 -3.49 -2.88
C ARG A 130 22.75 -2.08 -3.45
N VAL A 131 22.81 -1.93 -4.76
CA VAL A 131 23.04 -0.64 -5.42
C VAL A 131 21.81 -0.11 -6.11
N SER A 132 21.61 1.20 -6.04
CA SER A 132 20.44 1.88 -6.62
C SER A 132 20.27 1.62 -8.13
N ARG A 133 21.35 1.45 -8.88
CA ARG A 133 21.29 1.15 -10.31
C ARG A 133 20.69 -0.23 -10.58
N ASP A 134 21.06 -1.22 -9.80
CA ASP A 134 20.56 -2.58 -9.95
C ASP A 134 19.10 -2.69 -9.45
N MET A 135 18.72 -1.92 -8.41
CA MET A 135 17.31 -1.78 -8.03
C MET A 135 16.48 -1.20 -9.16
N ALA A 136 17.00 -0.22 -9.91
CA ALA A 136 16.30 0.41 -11.02
C ALA A 136 16.07 -0.50 -12.23
N THR A 137 16.87 -1.58 -12.35
CA THR A 137 16.77 -2.57 -13.43
C THR A 137 16.17 -3.90 -13.00
N LYS A 138 15.70 -4.01 -11.75
CA LYS A 138 15.08 -5.22 -11.20
C LYS A 138 13.91 -5.67 -12.07
N ALA A 139 14.01 -6.85 -12.68
CA ALA A 139 13.10 -7.31 -13.72
C ALA A 139 11.69 -7.67 -13.21
N ASP A 140 11.60 -8.11 -11.95
CA ASP A 140 10.36 -8.50 -11.27
C ASP A 140 9.64 -7.31 -10.58
N ALA A 141 10.12 -6.08 -10.80
CA ALA A 141 9.48 -4.86 -10.34
C ALA A 141 8.89 -4.08 -11.52
N GLU A 142 7.64 -3.67 -11.40
CA GLU A 142 6.92 -2.89 -12.41
C GLU A 142 7.61 -1.55 -12.67
N LEU A 143 7.84 -1.21 -13.94
CA LEU A 143 8.43 0.07 -14.33
C LEU A 143 7.35 1.15 -14.43
N ILE A 144 7.55 2.23 -13.68
CA ILE A 144 6.69 3.42 -13.68
C ILE A 144 7.49 4.60 -14.23
N LYS A 145 7.03 5.15 -15.33
CA LYS A 145 7.69 6.30 -15.99
C LYS A 145 7.01 7.63 -15.67
N ASP A 146 5.71 7.61 -15.46
CA ASP A 146 4.93 8.80 -15.16
C ASP A 146 4.82 9.00 -13.65
N ARG A 147 5.09 10.22 -13.20
CA ARG A 147 4.96 10.60 -11.77
C ARG A 147 3.51 10.58 -11.29
N SER A 148 2.54 10.74 -12.18
CA SER A 148 1.11 10.69 -11.84
C SER A 148 0.65 9.28 -11.44
N GLU A 149 1.39 8.24 -11.84
CA GLU A 149 1.10 6.85 -11.54
C GLU A 149 1.77 6.35 -10.24
N LEU A 150 2.54 7.22 -9.57
CA LEU A 150 3.26 6.87 -8.35
C LEU A 150 2.30 6.55 -7.22
N GLN A 151 2.59 5.44 -6.54
CA GLN A 151 1.89 4.99 -5.34
C GLN A 151 2.86 4.91 -4.15
N GLN A 152 2.33 5.07 -2.95
CA GLN A 152 3.11 4.92 -1.73
C GLN A 152 3.83 3.56 -1.71
N GLY A 153 5.11 3.56 -1.33
CA GLY A 153 5.96 2.38 -1.35
C GLY A 153 6.75 2.19 -2.65
N ASP A 154 6.45 2.93 -3.72
CA ASP A 154 7.25 2.88 -4.95
C ASP A 154 8.68 3.37 -4.71
N LEU A 155 9.64 2.72 -5.35
CA LEU A 155 11.04 3.15 -5.37
C LEU A 155 11.21 4.22 -6.45
N VAL A 156 11.61 5.42 -6.05
CA VAL A 156 11.86 6.55 -6.97
C VAL A 156 13.35 6.70 -7.22
N PHE A 157 13.73 6.76 -8.49
CA PHE A 157 15.13 6.80 -8.92
C PHE A 157 15.49 8.13 -9.56
N PHE A 158 16.66 8.61 -9.17
CA PHE A 158 17.18 9.90 -9.62
C PHE A 158 18.56 9.73 -10.23
N GLY A 159 18.91 10.66 -11.10
CA GLY A 159 20.21 10.63 -11.72
C GLY A 159 20.43 11.73 -12.73
N ARG A 160 21.40 11.52 -13.59
CA ARG A 160 21.79 12.47 -14.64
C ARG A 160 22.15 11.73 -15.93
N LYS A 161 21.70 12.27 -17.07
CA LYS A 161 21.95 11.68 -18.39
C LYS A 161 21.57 10.19 -18.47
N GLY A 162 20.42 9.82 -17.90
CA GLY A 162 19.92 8.44 -17.87
C GLY A 162 20.63 7.50 -16.90
N ARG A 163 21.65 7.96 -16.17
CA ARG A 163 22.38 7.14 -15.18
C ARG A 163 21.80 7.33 -13.79
N VAL A 164 21.23 6.26 -13.24
CA VAL A 164 20.76 6.22 -11.85
C VAL A 164 21.93 6.29 -10.89
N ASN A 165 21.87 7.19 -9.92
CA ASN A 165 22.85 7.33 -8.84
C ASN A 165 22.22 7.55 -7.46
N HIS A 166 20.87 7.59 -7.37
CA HIS A 166 20.16 7.79 -6.12
C HIS A 166 18.80 7.10 -6.15
N VAL A 167 18.30 6.73 -4.97
CA VAL A 167 17.00 6.08 -4.77
C VAL A 167 16.36 6.56 -3.47
N GLY A 168 15.03 6.59 -3.44
CA GLY A 168 14.20 6.83 -2.26
C GLY A 168 12.90 6.04 -2.33
N ILE A 169 12.10 6.14 -1.27
CA ILE A 169 10.77 5.52 -1.15
C ILE A 169 9.72 6.63 -1.25
N TYR A 170 8.80 6.50 -2.20
CA TYR A 170 7.70 7.45 -2.34
C TYR A 170 6.70 7.31 -1.18
N VAL A 171 6.43 8.41 -0.50
CA VAL A 171 5.55 8.43 0.69
C VAL A 171 4.19 9.09 0.43
N GLY A 172 3.92 9.47 -0.83
CA GLY A 172 2.68 10.15 -1.22
C GLY A 172 2.84 11.67 -1.35
N GLU A 173 1.83 12.32 -1.94
CA GLU A 173 1.74 13.78 -2.08
C GLU A 173 2.96 14.44 -2.72
N GLY A 174 3.58 13.76 -3.70
CA GLY A 174 4.79 14.27 -4.36
C GLY A 174 6.02 14.32 -3.45
N ARG A 175 6.07 13.51 -2.38
CA ARG A 175 7.16 13.45 -1.42
C ARG A 175 7.80 12.07 -1.38
N PHE A 176 9.06 12.00 -1.05
CA PHE A 176 9.81 10.75 -0.92
C PHE A 176 10.80 10.82 0.24
N LEU A 177 11.01 9.68 0.89
CA LEU A 177 11.95 9.50 1.98
C LEU A 177 13.26 8.91 1.44
N HIS A 178 14.40 9.46 1.86
CA HIS A 178 15.71 9.02 1.40
C HIS A 178 16.84 9.39 2.35
N SER A 179 18.02 8.82 2.13
CA SER A 179 19.28 9.23 2.73
C SER A 179 20.10 10.00 1.68
N PRO A 180 20.20 11.35 1.75
CA PRO A 180 20.62 12.17 0.60
C PRO A 180 22.12 12.14 0.29
N SER A 181 22.99 12.46 1.24
CA SER A 181 24.45 12.54 1.05
C SER A 181 25.16 12.82 2.36
N THR A 182 26.47 12.71 2.38
CA THR A 182 27.34 13.04 3.53
C THR A 182 27.00 14.39 4.15
N GLY A 183 26.93 14.43 5.47
CA GLY A 183 26.59 15.62 6.26
C GLY A 183 25.09 15.92 6.35
N LYS A 184 24.26 15.00 5.87
CA LYS A 184 22.79 15.07 5.99
C LYS A 184 22.26 13.80 6.59
N ASP A 185 21.00 13.86 7.05
CA ASP A 185 20.31 12.74 7.64
C ASP A 185 19.18 12.25 6.74
N VAL A 186 18.65 11.04 7.05
CA VAL A 186 17.43 10.51 6.43
C VAL A 186 16.30 11.51 6.62
N ARG A 187 15.64 11.86 5.52
CA ARG A 187 14.59 12.87 5.50
C ARG A 187 13.59 12.68 4.37
N VAL A 188 12.54 13.49 4.40
CA VAL A 188 11.55 13.58 3.33
C VAL A 188 11.80 14.85 2.52
N ASP A 189 11.93 14.70 1.19
CA ASP A 189 12.08 15.79 0.24
C ASP A 189 10.95 15.78 -0.81
N SER A 190 10.79 16.94 -1.51
CA SER A 190 9.80 17.07 -2.58
C SER A 190 10.30 16.46 -3.90
N LEU A 191 9.42 15.70 -4.56
CA LEU A 191 9.59 15.21 -5.92
C LEU A 191 9.11 16.24 -6.97
N LEU A 192 8.27 17.19 -6.55
CA LEU A 192 7.59 18.13 -7.45
C LEU A 192 8.40 19.42 -7.67
N THR A 193 9.21 19.81 -6.68
CA THR A 193 9.94 21.08 -6.69
C THR A 193 11.40 20.90 -6.32
N GLY A 194 12.24 21.90 -6.65
CA GLY A 194 13.62 21.97 -6.23
C GLY A 194 14.57 21.00 -6.95
N TYR A 195 15.64 20.61 -6.27
CA TYR A 195 16.72 19.82 -6.84
C TYR A 195 16.28 18.48 -7.41
N TRP A 196 15.44 17.77 -6.69
CA TRP A 196 15.04 16.39 -7.02
C TRP A 196 14.04 16.30 -8.16
N SER A 197 13.21 17.34 -8.36
CA SER A 197 12.23 17.37 -9.45
C SER A 197 12.85 17.24 -10.84
N ASN A 198 14.06 17.82 -11.02
CA ASN A 198 14.82 17.80 -12.27
C ASN A 198 15.71 16.56 -12.42
N LYS A 199 15.78 15.71 -11.40
CA LYS A 199 16.65 14.52 -11.36
C LYS A 199 15.90 13.21 -11.46
N PHE A 200 14.59 13.22 -11.31
CA PHE A 200 13.76 12.03 -11.45
C PHE A 200 13.92 11.39 -12.82
N LEU A 201 14.15 10.09 -12.87
CA LEU A 201 14.30 9.30 -14.08
C LEU A 201 13.16 8.32 -14.28
N GLN A 202 12.82 7.55 -13.25
CA GLN A 202 11.80 6.51 -13.26
C GLN A 202 11.47 6.07 -11.85
N ALA A 203 10.46 5.22 -11.71
CA ALA A 203 10.20 4.49 -10.48
C ALA A 203 10.00 2.99 -10.74
N ARG A 204 10.05 2.20 -9.66
CA ARG A 204 9.77 0.77 -9.67
C ARG A 204 8.79 0.45 -8.55
N ARG A 205 7.74 -0.30 -8.87
CA ARG A 205 6.83 -0.90 -7.91
C ARG A 205 7.25 -2.33 -7.64
N VAL A 206 7.71 -2.58 -6.43
CA VAL A 206 8.09 -3.91 -5.97
C VAL A 206 6.82 -4.70 -5.65
N ALA A 207 6.72 -5.94 -6.13
CA ALA A 207 5.62 -6.83 -5.75
C ALA A 207 5.68 -7.11 -4.24
N MET A 208 4.56 -6.89 -3.53
CA MET A 208 4.45 -6.99 -2.07
C MET A 208 3.35 -7.99 -1.66
#